data_86913ce8f95febd5b5e3536d9abd19f0
#
_entry.id   86913ce8f95febd5b5e3536d9abd19f0
#
_cell.length_a   1.000
_cell.length_b   1.000
_cell.length_c   1.000
_cell.angle_alpha   90.00
_cell.angle_beta   90.00
_cell.angle_gamma   90.00
#
_symmetry.space_group_name_H-M   'P 1'
#
loop_
_entity.id
_entity.type
_entity.pdbx_description
1 polymer ?
#
loop_
_entity_poly.entity_id
_entity_poly.type
_entity_poly.pdbx_seq_one_letter_code
_entity_poly.pdbx_strand_id
1 'polypeptide(L)'
;GDLILSFSKLLNQKASHLPSGQYALNDEYYKRIAAIQFTMNHDDGKLVKEINKSDIILLGVSRTSKTPTSIYLANKGYKTSNIPLINENSIPKVLKDNPKITCVIGLNTEPQRLVDIRKNRMNSLKETENKFYTDLEQIKKEVNEAKNTFKKYSWPTIDVTRKSVEETAASIIKIYEIYKQDD
;
A
#
# COMPACT_ATOMS: atom_id res chain seq x y z
N GLY A 1 24.74 38.67 -3.61
CA GLY A 1 25.43 39.23 -4.75
C GLY A 1 24.47 39.91 -5.72
N ASP A 2 24.98 40.67 -6.63
CA ASP A 2 24.25 41.56 -7.57
C ASP A 2 23.18 40.82 -8.40
N LEU A 3 23.40 39.54 -8.68
CA LEU A 3 22.45 38.70 -9.43
C LEU A 3 21.11 38.53 -8.67
N ILE A 4 21.18 38.29 -7.37
CA ILE A 4 19.99 38.13 -6.52
C ILE A 4 19.19 39.43 -6.45
N LEU A 5 19.88 40.56 -6.36
CA LEU A 5 19.25 41.89 -6.36
C LEU A 5 18.58 42.18 -7.71
N SER A 6 19.21 41.82 -8.82
CA SER A 6 18.65 41.98 -10.16
C SER A 6 17.40 41.14 -10.36
N PHE A 7 17.39 39.85 -9.93
CA PHE A 7 16.20 39.00 -9.97
C PHE A 7 15.10 39.46 -9.02
N SER A 8 15.46 39.94 -7.81
CA SER A 8 14.51 40.50 -6.85
C SER A 8 13.75 41.68 -7.45
N LYS A 9 14.43 42.56 -8.16
CA LYS A 9 13.82 43.71 -8.86
C LYS A 9 12.94 43.25 -10.04
N LEU A 10 13.42 42.29 -10.83
CA LEU A 10 12.68 41.78 -11.99
C LEU A 10 11.38 41.08 -11.58
N LEU A 11 11.41 40.31 -10.48
CA LEU A 11 10.28 39.53 -9.98
C LEU A 11 9.39 40.31 -9.01
N ASN A 12 9.75 41.53 -8.67
CA ASN A 12 9.10 42.36 -7.66
C ASN A 12 8.92 41.63 -6.32
N GLN A 13 9.91 40.80 -5.93
CA GLN A 13 9.93 40.02 -4.71
C GLN A 13 11.19 40.30 -3.90
N LYS A 14 11.08 40.38 -2.58
CA LYS A 14 12.24 40.53 -1.71
C LYS A 14 13.03 39.22 -1.65
N ALA A 15 14.33 39.27 -1.92
CA ALA A 15 15.21 38.14 -1.71
C ALA A 15 15.26 37.77 -0.23
N SER A 16 15.07 36.49 0.08
CA SER A 16 15.06 35.99 1.47
C SER A 16 16.45 36.00 2.12
N HIS A 17 17.54 36.11 1.35
CA HIS A 17 18.94 36.05 1.77
C HIS A 17 19.30 34.89 2.75
N LEU A 18 18.42 33.86 2.83
CA LEU A 18 18.70 32.67 3.61
C LEU A 18 19.64 31.77 2.82
N PRO A 19 20.85 31.50 3.30
CA PRO A 19 21.72 30.50 2.68
C PRO A 19 21.01 29.16 2.72
N SER A 20 21.03 28.44 1.61
CA SER A 20 20.39 27.12 1.49
C SER A 20 18.86 27.12 1.67
N GLY A 21 18.15 28.04 1.00
CA GLY A 21 16.69 28.01 0.90
C GLY A 21 16.11 26.76 0.20
N GLN A 22 16.90 25.69 0.15
CA GLN A 22 16.46 24.37 -0.25
C GLN A 22 15.64 23.78 0.89
N TYR A 23 14.33 23.67 0.66
CA TYR A 23 13.38 22.89 1.45
C TYR A 23 13.70 22.85 2.94
N ALA A 24 13.07 23.72 3.73
CA ALA A 24 12.99 23.48 5.15
C ALA A 24 12.50 22.04 5.31
N LEU A 25 13.34 21.15 5.86
CA LEU A 25 12.96 19.80 6.23
C LEU A 25 11.90 19.95 7.31
N ASN A 26 10.63 19.98 6.90
CA ASN A 26 9.49 20.15 7.78
C ASN A 26 9.08 18.78 8.35
N ASP A 27 8.23 18.82 9.37
CA ASP A 27 7.70 17.60 10.02
C ASP A 27 7.05 16.66 9.02
N GLU A 28 6.46 17.18 7.94
CA GLU A 28 5.85 16.40 6.88
C GLU A 28 6.86 15.56 6.10
N TYR A 29 8.05 16.11 5.82
CA TYR A 29 9.14 15.37 5.22
C TYR A 29 9.59 14.20 6.09
N TYR A 30 9.81 14.43 7.40
CA TYR A 30 10.23 13.36 8.31
C TYR A 30 9.14 12.30 8.49
N LYS A 31 7.87 12.68 8.56
CA LYS A 31 6.74 11.75 8.58
C LYS A 31 6.73 10.82 7.35
N ARG A 32 6.96 11.40 6.18
CA ARG A 32 7.05 10.63 4.92
C ARG A 32 8.20 9.64 4.94
N ILE A 33 9.40 10.06 5.33
CA ILE A 33 10.56 9.16 5.43
C ILE A 33 10.29 8.04 6.44
N ALA A 34 9.74 8.35 7.60
CA ALA A 34 9.39 7.35 8.60
C ALA A 34 8.34 6.34 8.08
N ALA A 35 7.33 6.82 7.33
CA ALA A 35 6.33 5.96 6.71
C ALA A 35 6.93 5.03 5.65
N ILE A 36 7.84 5.54 4.81
CA ILE A 36 8.54 4.74 3.80
C ILE A 36 9.40 3.65 4.46
N GLN A 37 10.21 4.00 5.46
CA GLN A 37 11.03 3.03 6.19
C GLN A 37 10.17 1.96 6.87
N PHE A 38 9.09 2.38 7.53
CA PHE A 38 8.14 1.46 8.15
C PHE A 38 7.58 0.48 7.12
N THR A 39 7.06 0.99 6.00
CA THR A 39 6.42 0.19 4.96
C THR A 39 7.38 -0.80 4.31
N MET A 40 8.63 -0.41 4.04
CA MET A 40 9.65 -1.32 3.51
C MET A 40 9.97 -2.47 4.46
N ASN A 41 9.96 -2.21 5.77
CA ASN A 41 10.20 -3.23 6.80
C ASN A 41 9.00 -4.16 7.00
N HIS A 42 7.79 -3.73 6.63
CA HIS A 42 6.53 -4.48 6.81
C HIS A 42 5.94 -4.98 5.49
N ASP A 43 6.75 -5.10 4.44
CA ASP A 43 6.34 -5.67 3.17
C ASP A 43 6.34 -7.20 3.21
N ASP A 44 5.39 -7.83 2.50
CA ASP A 44 5.22 -9.28 2.38
C ASP A 44 5.13 -10.03 3.73
N GLY A 45 4.44 -9.45 4.71
CA GLY A 45 4.19 -10.08 6.01
C GLY A 45 5.39 -10.13 6.95
N LYS A 46 6.42 -9.32 6.70
CA LYS A 46 7.53 -9.14 7.63
C LYS A 46 7.10 -8.35 8.86
N LEU A 47 7.85 -8.51 9.97
CA LEU A 47 7.67 -7.78 11.23
C LEU A 47 6.22 -7.71 11.75
N VAL A 48 5.51 -8.82 11.66
CA VAL A 48 4.10 -8.96 12.12
C VAL A 48 3.87 -8.47 13.55
N LYS A 49 4.90 -8.52 14.41
CA LYS A 49 4.81 -8.09 15.83
C LYS A 49 4.51 -6.59 16.00
N GLU A 50 4.85 -5.78 15.01
CA GLU A 50 4.66 -4.32 15.03
C GLU A 50 3.53 -3.84 14.13
N ILE A 51 2.72 -4.76 13.63
CA ILE A 51 1.66 -4.48 12.67
C ILE A 51 0.60 -3.49 13.20
N ASN A 52 0.42 -3.46 14.51
CA ASN A 52 -0.47 -2.52 15.21
C ASN A 52 0.01 -1.06 15.14
N LYS A 53 1.25 -0.82 14.71
CA LYS A 53 1.79 0.53 14.47
C LYS A 53 1.49 1.04 13.06
N SER A 54 0.86 0.21 12.22
CA SER A 54 0.44 0.60 10.87
C SER A 54 -0.77 1.53 10.94
N ASP A 55 -0.80 2.53 10.09
CA ASP A 55 -2.01 3.31 9.81
C ASP A 55 -2.99 2.48 8.97
N ILE A 56 -2.46 1.73 7.99
CA ILE A 56 -3.21 0.95 7.02
C ILE A 56 -2.56 -0.43 6.86
N ILE A 57 -3.39 -1.48 6.81
CA ILE A 57 -2.95 -2.84 6.48
C ILE A 57 -3.63 -3.29 5.18
N LEU A 58 -2.85 -3.70 4.19
CA LEU A 58 -3.34 -4.26 2.94
C LEU A 58 -3.27 -5.79 2.97
N LEU A 59 -4.39 -6.43 2.78
CA LEU A 59 -4.51 -7.88 2.61
C LEU A 59 -4.92 -8.22 1.18
N GLY A 60 -4.45 -9.34 0.67
CA GLY A 60 -4.88 -9.83 -0.63
C GLY A 60 -4.03 -10.98 -1.15
N VAL A 61 -4.55 -11.73 -2.09
CA VAL A 61 -3.81 -12.81 -2.74
C VAL A 61 -2.59 -12.27 -3.49
N SER A 62 -1.68 -13.15 -3.87
CA SER A 62 -0.47 -12.75 -4.63
C SER A 62 -0.86 -12.01 -5.92
N ARG A 63 -0.14 -10.92 -6.23
CA ARG A 63 -0.28 -10.08 -7.44
C ARG A 63 -1.55 -9.20 -7.50
N THR A 64 -2.07 -8.78 -6.37
CA THR A 64 -3.12 -7.73 -6.26
C THR A 64 -2.56 -6.33 -6.03
N SER A 65 -1.35 -6.05 -6.52
CA SER A 65 -0.68 -4.72 -6.43
C SER A 65 -0.49 -4.17 -5.00
N LYS A 66 -0.45 -5.04 -3.96
CA LYS A 66 -0.26 -4.60 -2.57
C LYS A 66 1.03 -3.79 -2.38
N THR A 67 2.18 -4.35 -2.75
CA THR A 67 3.49 -3.70 -2.58
C THR A 67 3.58 -2.33 -3.27
N PRO A 68 3.27 -2.14 -4.57
CA PRO A 68 3.33 -0.81 -5.16
C PRO A 68 2.33 0.17 -4.53
N THR A 69 1.15 -0.30 -4.12
CA THR A 69 0.15 0.54 -3.45
C THR A 69 0.62 0.96 -2.05
N SER A 70 1.23 0.04 -1.28
CA SER A 70 1.76 0.36 0.05
C SER A 70 2.90 1.39 -0.02
N ILE A 71 3.79 1.27 -1.00
CA ILE A 71 4.86 2.25 -1.23
C ILE A 71 4.29 3.61 -1.64
N TYR A 72 3.26 3.64 -2.49
CA TYR A 72 2.60 4.88 -2.87
C TYR A 72 1.94 5.58 -1.67
N LEU A 73 1.24 4.83 -0.81
CA LEU A 73 0.64 5.34 0.42
C LEU A 73 1.72 5.86 1.40
N ALA A 74 2.85 5.16 1.51
CA ALA A 74 3.97 5.59 2.33
C ALA A 74 4.56 6.93 1.86
N ASN A 75 4.65 7.15 0.55
CA ASN A 75 5.03 8.44 -0.03
C ASN A 75 4.03 9.57 0.28
N LYS A 76 2.79 9.23 0.66
CA LYS A 76 1.79 10.17 1.19
C LYS A 76 1.84 10.30 2.72
N GLY A 77 2.76 9.60 3.40
CA GLY A 77 2.97 9.67 4.83
C GLY A 77 2.22 8.62 5.67
N TYR A 78 1.54 7.65 5.02
CA TYR A 78 0.83 6.58 5.72
C TYR A 78 1.72 5.37 5.94
N LYS A 79 1.89 4.95 7.20
CA LYS A 79 2.57 3.70 7.57
C LYS A 79 1.72 2.53 7.12
N THR A 80 2.15 1.82 6.09
CA THR A 80 1.35 0.76 5.48
C THR A 80 2.05 -0.57 5.60
N SER A 81 1.34 -1.58 6.13
CA SER A 81 1.79 -2.98 6.11
C SER A 81 1.07 -3.74 5.01
N ASN A 82 1.75 -4.71 4.43
CA ASN A 82 1.23 -5.54 3.35
C ASN A 82 1.39 -7.01 3.72
N ILE A 83 0.28 -7.75 3.74
CA ILE A 83 0.25 -9.16 4.11
C ILE A 83 -0.32 -9.97 2.94
N PRO A 84 0.45 -10.90 2.38
CA PRO A 84 -0.06 -11.82 1.38
C PRO A 84 -1.03 -12.82 2.04
N LEU A 85 -2.24 -12.92 1.50
CA LEU A 85 -3.26 -13.86 1.97
C LEU A 85 -3.16 -15.15 1.15
N ILE A 86 -2.54 -16.18 1.73
CA ILE A 86 -2.48 -17.52 1.15
C ILE A 86 -3.66 -18.35 1.66
N ASN A 87 -3.93 -18.25 2.94
CA ASN A 87 -5.05 -18.87 3.66
C ASN A 87 -5.31 -18.08 4.94
N GLU A 88 -6.31 -18.48 5.72
CA GLU A 88 -6.65 -17.79 6.98
C GLU A 88 -5.50 -17.79 8.01
N ASN A 89 -4.59 -18.76 7.96
CA ASN A 89 -3.43 -18.82 8.88
C ASN A 89 -2.38 -17.75 8.56
N SER A 90 -2.39 -17.19 7.35
CA SER A 90 -1.52 -16.07 6.97
C SER A 90 -1.85 -14.77 7.71
N ILE A 91 -3.06 -14.68 8.30
CA ILE A 91 -3.51 -13.52 9.05
C ILE A 91 -2.91 -13.55 10.45
N PRO A 92 -2.19 -12.49 10.87
CA PRO A 92 -1.66 -12.39 12.22
C PRO A 92 -2.74 -12.54 13.29
N LYS A 93 -2.39 -13.26 14.36
CA LYS A 93 -3.33 -13.50 15.47
C LYS A 93 -3.91 -12.21 16.02
N VAL A 94 -3.11 -11.18 16.15
CA VAL A 94 -3.52 -9.84 16.62
C VAL A 94 -4.70 -9.26 15.81
N LEU A 95 -4.74 -9.50 14.50
CA LEU A 95 -5.84 -9.04 13.64
C LEU A 95 -7.07 -9.94 13.72
N LYS A 96 -6.89 -11.23 14.04
CA LYS A 96 -8.00 -12.16 14.28
C LYS A 96 -8.70 -11.86 15.61
N ASP A 97 -7.91 -11.58 16.64
CA ASP A 97 -8.40 -11.29 17.99
C ASP A 97 -9.03 -9.90 18.08
N ASN A 98 -8.51 -8.93 17.34
CA ASN A 98 -9.06 -7.58 17.24
C ASN A 98 -9.04 -7.08 15.78
N PRO A 99 -10.08 -7.40 14.97
CA PRO A 99 -10.15 -7.04 13.55
C PRO A 99 -10.19 -5.53 13.27
N LYS A 100 -10.48 -4.72 14.28
CA LYS A 100 -10.58 -3.25 14.19
C LYS A 100 -9.42 -2.52 14.86
N ILE A 101 -8.32 -3.20 15.19
CA ILE A 101 -7.16 -2.58 15.85
C ILE A 101 -6.49 -1.49 14.99
N THR A 102 -6.70 -1.55 13.69
CA THR A 102 -6.24 -0.58 12.70
C THR A 102 -7.07 -0.71 11.42
N CYS A 103 -6.92 0.22 10.48
CA CYS A 103 -7.61 0.17 9.20
C CYS A 103 -7.07 -0.96 8.32
N VAL A 104 -7.83 -2.06 8.21
CA VAL A 104 -7.51 -3.22 7.38
C VAL A 104 -8.34 -3.20 6.11
N ILE A 105 -7.71 -3.34 4.95
CA ILE A 105 -8.38 -3.28 3.64
C ILE A 105 -7.97 -4.48 2.79
N GLY A 106 -8.97 -5.21 2.28
CA GLY A 106 -8.80 -6.32 1.34
C GLY A 106 -8.70 -5.83 -0.11
N LEU A 107 -7.67 -6.28 -0.83
CA LEU A 107 -7.55 -6.04 -2.27
C LEU A 107 -7.98 -7.28 -3.03
N ASN A 108 -8.97 -7.13 -3.90
CA ASN A 108 -9.50 -8.16 -4.77
C ASN A 108 -9.20 -7.86 -6.23
N THR A 109 -9.16 -8.91 -7.06
CA THR A 109 -9.11 -8.78 -8.51
C THR A 109 -9.79 -9.99 -9.17
N GLU A 110 -10.17 -9.85 -10.44
CA GLU A 110 -10.73 -10.96 -11.22
C GLU A 110 -9.70 -12.10 -11.36
N PRO A 111 -10.13 -13.38 -11.19
CA PRO A 111 -9.24 -14.53 -11.31
C PRO A 111 -8.51 -14.61 -12.65
N GLN A 112 -9.20 -14.32 -13.76
CA GLN A 112 -8.59 -14.36 -15.10
C GLN A 112 -7.45 -13.35 -15.22
N ARG A 113 -7.63 -12.14 -14.68
CA ARG A 113 -6.59 -11.12 -14.65
C ARG A 113 -5.35 -11.57 -13.87
N LEU A 114 -5.56 -12.29 -12.76
CA LEU A 114 -4.44 -12.87 -11.98
C LEU A 114 -3.66 -13.92 -12.76
N VAL A 115 -4.36 -14.78 -13.53
CA VAL A 115 -3.70 -15.75 -14.41
C VAL A 115 -2.72 -15.03 -15.34
N ASP A 116 -3.19 -13.98 -16.02
CA ASP A 116 -2.38 -13.25 -17.00
C ASP A 116 -1.16 -12.57 -16.33
N ILE A 117 -1.39 -11.92 -15.20
CA ILE A 117 -0.32 -11.24 -14.44
C ILE A 117 0.71 -12.25 -13.93
N ARG A 118 0.26 -13.40 -13.39
CA ARG A 118 1.14 -14.44 -12.86
C ARG A 118 1.95 -15.11 -13.96
N LYS A 119 1.35 -15.39 -15.12
CA LYS A 119 2.05 -15.91 -16.31
C LYS A 119 3.13 -14.95 -16.79
N ASN A 120 2.79 -13.66 -16.95
CA ASN A 120 3.76 -12.65 -17.37
C ASN A 120 4.94 -12.54 -16.39
N ARG A 121 4.69 -12.68 -15.09
CA ARG A 121 5.75 -12.66 -14.07
C ARG A 121 6.68 -13.86 -14.17
N MET A 122 6.13 -15.06 -14.35
CA MET A 122 6.92 -16.29 -14.53
C MET A 122 7.81 -16.19 -15.77
N ASN A 123 7.24 -15.76 -16.89
CA ASN A 123 7.99 -15.54 -18.12
C ASN A 123 9.15 -14.54 -17.91
N SER A 124 8.91 -13.45 -17.17
CA SER A 124 9.93 -12.43 -16.88
C SER A 124 11.07 -12.96 -16.01
N LEU A 125 10.79 -13.90 -15.11
CA LEU A 125 11.78 -14.50 -14.20
C LEU A 125 12.50 -15.71 -14.81
N LYS A 126 12.09 -16.19 -16.00
CA LYS A 126 12.56 -17.44 -16.61
C LYS A 126 12.41 -18.64 -15.67
N GLU A 127 11.45 -18.61 -14.79
CA GLU A 127 11.13 -19.72 -13.90
C GLU A 127 10.33 -20.78 -14.64
N THR A 128 10.59 -22.06 -14.32
CA THR A 128 9.80 -23.17 -14.82
C THR A 128 8.35 -23.01 -14.38
N GLU A 129 7.40 -23.22 -15.31
CA GLU A 129 5.97 -23.07 -15.06
C GLU A 129 5.52 -23.85 -13.82
N ASN A 130 5.23 -23.14 -12.74
CA ASN A 130 4.48 -23.71 -11.64
C ASN A 130 3.00 -23.72 -12.04
N LYS A 131 2.52 -24.84 -12.57
CA LYS A 131 1.16 -24.99 -13.09
C LYS A 131 0.09 -24.61 -12.06
N PHE A 132 0.31 -24.89 -10.77
CA PHE A 132 -0.61 -24.52 -9.69
C PHE A 132 -0.72 -23.01 -9.50
N TYR A 133 0.38 -22.26 -9.68
CA TYR A 133 0.41 -20.81 -9.49
C TYR A 133 -0.38 -20.04 -10.56
N THR A 134 -0.54 -20.63 -11.76
CA THR A 134 -1.24 -20.04 -12.90
C THR A 134 -2.53 -20.76 -13.25
N ASP A 135 -2.91 -21.78 -12.46
CA ASP A 135 -4.16 -22.53 -12.68
C ASP A 135 -5.38 -21.69 -12.31
N LEU A 136 -6.32 -21.55 -13.23
CA LEU A 136 -7.50 -20.71 -13.07
C LEU A 136 -8.42 -21.18 -11.93
N GLU A 137 -8.62 -22.49 -11.80
CA GLU A 137 -9.51 -23.03 -10.75
C GLU A 137 -8.90 -22.85 -9.37
N GLN A 138 -7.58 -23.01 -9.24
CA GLN A 138 -6.87 -22.74 -8.02
C GLN A 138 -6.96 -21.24 -7.66
N ILE A 139 -6.74 -20.35 -8.63
CA ILE A 139 -6.84 -18.91 -8.44
C ILE A 139 -8.26 -18.49 -8.05
N LYS A 140 -9.30 -19.09 -8.64
CA LYS A 140 -10.69 -18.85 -8.24
C LYS A 140 -10.93 -19.21 -6.77
N LYS A 141 -10.38 -20.35 -6.30
CA LYS A 141 -10.46 -20.76 -4.89
C LYS A 141 -9.77 -19.74 -4.00
N GLU A 142 -8.52 -19.36 -4.29
CA GLU A 142 -7.77 -18.36 -3.53
C GLU A 142 -8.53 -17.04 -3.41
N VAL A 143 -9.08 -16.53 -4.50
CA VAL A 143 -9.85 -15.27 -4.54
C VAL A 143 -11.14 -15.39 -3.73
N ASN A 144 -11.86 -16.50 -3.82
CA ASN A 144 -13.09 -16.72 -3.07
C ASN A 144 -12.82 -16.87 -1.57
N GLU A 145 -11.77 -17.60 -1.17
CA GLU A 145 -11.34 -17.72 0.23
C GLU A 145 -10.95 -16.35 0.80
N ALA A 146 -10.23 -15.54 0.03
CA ALA A 146 -9.89 -14.18 0.42
C ALA A 146 -11.15 -13.32 0.64
N LYS A 147 -12.11 -13.35 -0.30
CA LYS A 147 -13.40 -12.64 -0.18
C LYS A 147 -14.18 -13.07 1.06
N ASN A 148 -14.26 -14.38 1.31
CA ASN A 148 -14.95 -14.91 2.49
C ASN A 148 -14.26 -14.46 3.78
N THR A 149 -12.94 -14.44 3.80
CA THR A 149 -12.14 -13.95 4.92
C THR A 149 -12.42 -12.46 5.20
N PHE A 150 -12.40 -11.62 4.18
CA PHE A 150 -12.70 -10.19 4.35
C PHE A 150 -14.12 -9.97 4.87
N LYS A 151 -15.07 -10.72 4.36
CA LYS A 151 -16.48 -10.68 4.83
C LYS A 151 -16.61 -11.15 6.29
N LYS A 152 -15.91 -12.23 6.65
CA LYS A 152 -15.91 -12.79 8.02
C LYS A 152 -15.46 -11.76 9.06
N TYR A 153 -14.42 -10.99 8.75
CA TYR A 153 -13.88 -9.96 9.64
C TYR A 153 -14.44 -8.56 9.40
N SER A 154 -15.44 -8.43 8.50
CA SER A 154 -16.05 -7.15 8.12
C SER A 154 -15.04 -6.10 7.61
N TRP A 155 -13.96 -6.54 6.97
CA TRP A 155 -12.97 -5.65 6.38
C TRP A 155 -13.45 -5.12 5.03
N PRO A 156 -13.35 -3.80 4.78
CA PRO A 156 -13.67 -3.22 3.48
C PRO A 156 -12.79 -3.79 2.38
N THR A 157 -13.35 -3.89 1.18
CA THR A 157 -12.64 -4.47 0.03
C THR A 157 -12.64 -3.52 -1.15
N ILE A 158 -11.54 -3.52 -1.91
CA ILE A 158 -11.39 -2.76 -3.15
C ILE A 158 -11.08 -3.74 -4.28
N ASP A 159 -11.86 -3.63 -5.35
CA ASP A 159 -11.54 -4.32 -6.61
C ASP A 159 -10.50 -3.49 -7.36
N VAL A 160 -9.34 -4.12 -7.63
CA VAL A 160 -8.19 -3.49 -8.31
C VAL A 160 -8.02 -3.97 -9.75
N THR A 161 -8.99 -4.73 -10.30
CA THR A 161 -8.89 -5.37 -11.62
C THR A 161 -8.51 -4.39 -12.72
N ARG A 162 -9.10 -3.19 -12.71
CA ARG A 162 -8.92 -2.15 -13.73
C ARG A 162 -8.50 -0.80 -13.14
N LYS A 163 -7.95 -0.81 -11.93
CA LYS A 163 -7.49 0.41 -11.26
C LYS A 163 -5.98 0.54 -11.33
N SER A 164 -5.53 1.76 -11.49
CA SER A 164 -4.13 2.12 -11.27
C SER A 164 -3.78 2.07 -9.77
N VAL A 165 -2.49 2.14 -9.47
CA VAL A 165 -2.00 2.22 -8.08
C VAL A 165 -2.53 3.48 -7.40
N GLU A 166 -2.57 4.60 -8.13
CA GLU A 166 -3.04 5.90 -7.67
C GLU A 166 -4.53 5.90 -7.34
N GLU A 167 -5.36 5.32 -8.22
CA GLU A 167 -6.81 5.18 -8.00
C GLU A 167 -7.12 4.26 -6.83
N THR A 168 -6.35 3.17 -6.71
CA THR A 168 -6.45 2.25 -5.57
C THR A 168 -6.09 2.97 -4.28
N ALA A 169 -4.97 3.68 -4.25
CA ALA A 169 -4.52 4.45 -3.09
C ALA A 169 -5.52 5.55 -2.71
N ALA A 170 -6.10 6.27 -3.67
CA ALA A 170 -7.14 7.27 -3.41
C ALA A 170 -8.38 6.65 -2.76
N SER A 171 -8.79 5.45 -3.22
CA SER A 171 -9.90 4.71 -2.60
C SER A 171 -9.58 4.27 -1.17
N ILE A 172 -8.34 3.83 -0.92
CA ILE A 172 -7.84 3.42 0.40
C ILE A 172 -7.86 4.61 1.37
N ILE A 173 -7.35 5.77 0.95
CA ILE A 173 -7.30 6.97 1.79
C ILE A 173 -8.71 7.39 2.21
N LYS A 174 -9.69 7.37 1.32
CA LYS A 174 -11.09 7.65 1.66
C LYS A 174 -11.64 6.70 2.74
N ILE A 175 -11.35 5.40 2.63
CA ILE A 175 -11.77 4.42 3.64
C ILE A 175 -11.08 4.70 4.98
N TYR A 176 -9.79 5.02 4.95
CA TYR A 176 -9.02 5.36 6.15
C TYR A 176 -9.52 6.63 6.84
N GLU A 177 -9.90 7.65 6.08
CA GLU A 177 -10.49 8.89 6.61
C GLU A 177 -11.83 8.63 7.31
N ILE A 178 -12.68 7.76 6.74
CA ILE A 178 -13.93 7.34 7.38
C ILE A 178 -13.62 6.54 8.66
N TYR A 179 -12.71 5.57 8.58
CA TYR A 179 -12.31 4.77 9.73
C TYR A 179 -11.85 5.65 10.91
N LYS A 180 -11.10 6.72 10.64
CA LYS A 180 -10.66 7.68 11.67
C LYS A 180 -11.75 8.57 12.25
N GLN A 181 -12.88 8.71 11.60
CA GLN A 181 -14.02 9.48 12.13
C GLN A 181 -14.90 8.64 13.06
N ASP A 182 -14.81 7.30 12.91
CA ASP A 182 -15.60 6.34 13.70
C ASP A 182 -14.86 5.87 14.99
N ASP A 183 -13.55 6.23 15.14
CA ASP A 183 -12.71 6.02 16.33
C ASP A 183 -12.76 7.24 17.26
#